data_6ecdf9bc1ae683c91aac0e7b52c0f6ce
#
_entry.id   6ecdf9bc1ae683c91aac0e7b52c0f6ce
#
_cell.length_a   1.000
_cell.length_b   1.000
_cell.length_c   1.000
_cell.angle_alpha   90.00
_cell.angle_beta   90.00
_cell.angle_gamma   90.00
#
_symmetry.space_group_name_H-M   'P 1'
#
loop_
_entity.id
_entity.type
_entity.pdbx_description
1 polymer ?
#
loop_
_entity_poly.entity_id
_entity_poly.type
_entity_poly.pdbx_seq_one_letter_code
_entity_poly.pdbx_strand_id
1 'polypeptide(L)'
;QDAIPADEYLIENLLKPYKDPRVSAAYARQIANDSSDIIEEFTRNFNYPKKSYVKSKADLPKMGIKTYFCSNVCASYRNDIYKKLGGFVKKTIFNEDMIMAAGMIEAGYRIAYSPEAKVIHSHRYSYLQQFTRNFDLGVSHNQYPDVFRKIKSESEGIKLVKRTLQFLIKKKEYLLIPDLILTSGFKYLGYQMGLHYDILPESFVLRCSMNKSYWSKENRK
;
A
#
# COMPACT_ATOMS: atom_id res chain seq x y z
N GLN A 1 1.83 7.26 -15.89
CA GLN A 1 1.21 7.20 -14.57
C GLN A 1 -0.30 7.07 -14.71
N ASP A 2 -0.90 6.32 -13.84
CA ASP A 2 -2.28 5.84 -13.89
C ASP A 2 -3.18 6.48 -12.81
N ALA A 3 -2.70 7.55 -12.16
CA ALA A 3 -3.46 8.36 -11.23
C ALA A 3 -3.79 9.72 -11.83
N ILE A 4 -5.08 10.10 -11.80
CA ILE A 4 -5.60 11.34 -12.34
C ILE A 4 -6.13 12.21 -11.19
N PRO A 5 -5.80 13.52 -11.11
CA PRO A 5 -6.45 14.43 -10.17
C PRO A 5 -7.98 14.40 -10.31
N ALA A 6 -8.69 14.31 -9.20
CA ALA A 6 -10.15 14.33 -9.23
C ALA A 6 -10.72 15.76 -9.36
N ASP A 7 -9.94 16.76 -8.91
CA ASP A 7 -10.29 18.17 -8.98
C ASP A 7 -9.02 19.06 -8.98
N GLU A 8 -9.20 20.36 -9.18
CA GLU A 8 -8.12 21.37 -9.21
C GLU A 8 -7.50 21.65 -7.85
N TYR A 9 -8.16 21.26 -6.75
CA TYR A 9 -7.71 21.52 -5.37
C TYR A 9 -6.76 20.45 -4.82
N LEU A 10 -6.37 19.45 -5.63
CA LEU A 10 -5.52 18.33 -5.19
C LEU A 10 -4.27 18.79 -4.45
N ILE A 11 -3.49 19.70 -5.06
CA ILE A 11 -2.20 20.14 -4.48
C ILE A 11 -2.44 20.97 -3.24
N GLU A 12 -3.37 21.92 -3.26
CA GLU A 12 -3.70 22.75 -2.10
C GLU A 12 -4.08 21.85 -0.91
N ASN A 13 -5.00 20.90 -1.12
CA ASN A 13 -5.48 20.01 -0.08
C ASN A 13 -4.37 19.05 0.43
N LEU A 14 -3.47 18.62 -0.45
CA LEU A 14 -2.34 17.75 -0.08
C LEU A 14 -1.31 18.49 0.79
N LEU A 15 -1.17 19.81 0.61
CA LEU A 15 -0.19 20.62 1.34
C LEU A 15 -0.73 21.20 2.66
N LYS A 16 -2.04 21.26 2.88
CA LYS A 16 -2.66 21.77 4.13
C LYS A 16 -2.07 21.20 5.43
N PRO A 17 -1.74 19.89 5.53
CA PRO A 17 -1.20 19.31 6.77
C PRO A 17 0.18 19.85 7.18
N TYR A 18 0.94 20.42 6.26
CA TYR A 18 2.29 20.95 6.54
C TYR A 18 2.30 22.25 7.37
N LYS A 19 1.14 22.77 7.75
CA LYS A 19 1.01 23.77 8.80
C LYS A 19 1.53 23.27 10.16
N ASP A 20 1.45 21.95 10.43
CA ASP A 20 2.21 21.31 11.52
C ASP A 20 3.65 21.04 11.02
N PRO A 21 4.69 21.68 11.62
CA PRO A 21 6.08 21.48 11.19
C PRO A 21 6.59 20.05 11.41
N ARG A 22 5.92 19.23 12.22
CA ARG A 22 6.26 17.83 12.46
C ARG A 22 5.74 16.91 11.35
N VAL A 23 4.82 17.36 10.50
CA VAL A 23 4.36 16.57 9.34
C VAL A 23 5.46 16.56 8.29
N SER A 24 5.98 15.38 7.99
CA SER A 24 7.07 15.15 7.03
C SER A 24 6.59 14.62 5.68
N ALA A 25 5.44 13.94 5.67
CA ALA A 25 4.79 13.50 4.45
C ALA A 25 3.26 13.60 4.55
N ALA A 26 2.62 13.79 3.41
CA ALA A 26 1.17 13.75 3.27
C ALA A 26 0.79 12.95 2.03
N TYR A 27 -0.32 12.19 2.09
CA TYR A 27 -0.80 11.42 0.95
C TYR A 27 -2.31 11.60 0.73
N ALA A 28 -2.69 11.49 -0.54
CA ALA A 28 -4.02 11.74 -1.04
C ALA A 28 -4.94 10.52 -0.86
N ARG A 29 -6.23 10.77 -0.93
CA ARG A 29 -7.28 9.77 -1.04
C ARG A 29 -7.34 9.22 -2.46
N GLN A 30 -7.22 7.90 -2.58
CA GLN A 30 -7.51 7.22 -3.83
C GLN A 30 -9.00 6.89 -3.90
N ILE A 31 -9.64 7.28 -4.98
CA ILE A 31 -11.03 6.92 -5.29
C ILE A 31 -11.07 6.01 -6.52
N ALA A 32 -12.06 5.13 -6.55
CA ALA A 32 -12.31 4.27 -7.70
C ALA A 32 -12.79 5.11 -8.89
N ASN A 33 -12.55 4.64 -10.12
CA ASN A 33 -13.14 5.23 -11.31
C ASN A 33 -14.59 4.74 -11.51
N ASP A 34 -15.32 5.36 -12.42
CA ASP A 34 -16.73 5.05 -12.68
C ASP A 34 -16.95 3.63 -13.26
N SER A 35 -15.90 3.00 -13.80
CA SER A 35 -15.95 1.64 -14.34
C SER A 35 -15.55 0.57 -13.32
N SER A 36 -15.22 0.96 -12.08
CA SER A 36 -14.84 0.04 -11.02
C SER A 36 -16.01 -0.80 -10.54
N ASP A 37 -15.73 -2.06 -10.22
CA ASP A 37 -16.74 -2.91 -9.60
C ASP A 37 -16.96 -2.56 -8.12
N ILE A 38 -18.04 -3.10 -7.56
CA ILE A 38 -18.48 -2.82 -6.18
C ILE A 38 -17.45 -3.28 -5.13
N ILE A 39 -16.65 -4.31 -5.41
CA ILE A 39 -15.57 -4.79 -4.51
C ILE A 39 -14.42 -3.80 -4.49
N GLU A 40 -14.03 -3.29 -5.67
CA GLU A 40 -12.97 -2.28 -5.76
C GLU A 40 -13.40 -0.99 -5.07
N GLU A 41 -14.60 -0.50 -5.33
CA GLU A 41 -15.14 0.70 -4.67
C GLU A 41 -15.15 0.53 -3.14
N PHE A 42 -15.65 -0.61 -2.65
CA PHE A 42 -15.63 -0.91 -1.21
C PHE A 42 -14.21 -0.92 -0.65
N THR A 43 -13.28 -1.56 -1.35
CA THR A 43 -11.86 -1.67 -0.94
C THR A 43 -11.19 -0.30 -0.87
N ARG A 44 -11.45 0.58 -1.86
CA ARG A 44 -10.95 1.97 -1.84
C ARG A 44 -11.50 2.74 -0.66
N ASN A 45 -12.81 2.70 -0.43
CA ASN A 45 -13.44 3.38 0.69
C ASN A 45 -12.98 2.84 2.06
N PHE A 46 -12.67 1.54 2.17
CA PHE A 46 -12.12 0.93 3.37
C PHE A 46 -10.70 1.41 3.67
N ASN A 47 -9.83 1.46 2.65
CA ASN A 47 -8.43 1.83 2.81
C ASN A 47 -8.22 3.36 2.85
N TYR A 48 -9.10 4.11 2.21
CA TYR A 48 -9.04 5.57 2.08
C TYR A 48 -10.35 6.22 2.56
N PRO A 49 -10.60 6.23 3.89
CA PRO A 49 -11.83 6.78 4.46
C PRO A 49 -11.95 8.29 4.25
N LYS A 50 -13.17 8.83 4.39
CA LYS A 50 -13.44 10.28 4.24
C LYS A 50 -12.88 11.13 5.39
N LYS A 51 -12.41 10.52 6.48
CA LYS A 51 -11.90 11.23 7.68
C LYS A 51 -10.39 11.39 7.61
N SER A 52 -9.91 12.62 7.79
CA SER A 52 -8.47 12.91 7.91
C SER A 52 -7.88 12.38 9.22
N TYR A 53 -6.60 12.08 9.21
CA TYR A 53 -5.83 11.76 10.40
C TYR A 53 -4.34 12.05 10.19
N VAL A 54 -3.64 12.28 11.29
CA VAL A 54 -2.19 12.43 11.32
C VAL A 54 -1.64 11.32 12.20
N LYS A 55 -0.67 10.56 11.70
CA LYS A 55 -0.06 9.41 12.36
C LYS A 55 1.30 9.78 12.90
N SER A 56 1.62 9.22 14.05
CA SER A 56 2.89 9.36 14.77
C SER A 56 3.33 8.02 15.35
N LYS A 57 4.50 7.95 15.94
CA LYS A 57 4.99 6.75 16.62
C LYS A 57 4.05 6.28 17.74
N ALA A 58 3.34 7.19 18.40
CA ALA A 58 2.37 6.87 19.45
C ALA A 58 1.16 6.06 18.95
N ASP A 59 0.91 6.05 17.63
CA ASP A 59 -0.20 5.32 17.03
C ASP A 59 0.13 3.84 16.72
N LEU A 60 1.40 3.43 16.82
CA LEU A 60 1.84 2.04 16.54
C LEU A 60 1.06 0.98 17.32
N PRO A 61 0.79 1.11 18.64
CA PRO A 61 0.05 0.09 19.38
C PRO A 61 -1.39 -0.09 18.87
N LYS A 62 -2.01 0.97 18.35
CA LYS A 62 -3.41 0.99 17.88
C LYS A 62 -3.54 0.66 16.41
N MET A 63 -2.70 1.23 15.57
CA MET A 63 -2.80 1.16 14.11
C MET A 63 -1.89 0.10 13.48
N GLY A 64 -0.92 -0.42 14.24
CA GLY A 64 0.03 -1.40 13.74
C GLY A 64 0.76 -0.88 12.51
N ILE A 65 0.92 -1.75 11.50
CA ILE A 65 1.62 -1.44 10.24
C ILE A 65 0.99 -0.25 9.48
N LYS A 66 -0.30 0.04 9.67
CA LYS A 66 -0.96 1.20 9.06
C LYS A 66 -0.38 2.54 9.51
N THR A 67 0.34 2.58 10.63
CA THR A 67 1.05 3.78 11.07
C THR A 67 2.08 4.21 10.03
N TYR A 68 2.76 3.25 9.36
CA TYR A 68 3.74 3.50 8.30
C TYR A 68 3.11 3.64 6.91
N PHE A 69 1.81 3.40 6.77
CA PHE A 69 1.18 3.48 5.46
C PHE A 69 1.26 4.90 4.90
N CYS A 70 1.88 5.03 3.74
CA CYS A 70 1.88 6.18 2.86
C CYS A 70 1.75 5.64 1.44
N SER A 71 1.24 6.41 0.49
CA SER A 71 1.05 5.90 -0.87
C SER A 71 1.59 6.85 -1.91
N ASN A 72 2.64 6.42 -2.61
CA ASN A 72 3.28 7.15 -3.70
C ASN A 72 2.40 7.28 -4.96
N VAL A 73 1.23 6.69 -4.99
CA VAL A 73 0.23 7.01 -6.03
C VAL A 73 -0.03 8.51 -6.08
N CYS A 74 -0.16 9.16 -4.89
CA CYS A 74 -0.13 10.61 -4.76
C CYS A 74 0.29 10.99 -3.34
N ALA A 75 1.56 11.34 -3.18
CA ALA A 75 2.13 11.77 -1.91
C ALA A 75 3.05 12.98 -2.10
N SER A 76 3.26 13.72 -1.02
CA SER A 76 4.22 14.81 -0.93
C SER A 76 5.11 14.61 0.30
N TYR A 77 6.35 15.11 0.22
CA TYR A 77 7.36 14.96 1.25
C TYR A 77 8.06 16.28 1.51
N ARG A 78 8.36 16.60 2.80
CA ARG A 78 9.29 17.71 3.10
C ARG A 78 10.67 17.35 2.59
N ASN A 79 11.18 18.16 1.69
CA ASN A 79 12.44 17.89 1.01
C ASN A 79 13.66 17.84 1.96
N ASP A 80 13.69 18.71 2.97
CA ASP A 80 14.74 18.75 3.99
C ASP A 80 14.75 17.46 4.82
N ILE A 81 13.60 17.00 5.30
CA ILE A 81 13.45 15.77 6.08
C ILE A 81 13.72 14.55 5.20
N TYR A 82 13.20 14.53 3.96
CA TYR A 82 13.44 13.47 3.00
C TYR A 82 14.95 13.26 2.75
N LYS A 83 15.68 14.37 2.49
CA LYS A 83 17.13 14.32 2.28
C LYS A 83 17.89 13.91 3.53
N LYS A 84 17.50 14.46 4.71
CA LYS A 84 18.12 14.13 6.00
C LYS A 84 18.06 12.65 6.32
N LEU A 85 16.98 11.98 5.93
CA LEU A 85 16.78 10.54 6.15
C LEU A 85 17.32 9.66 5.01
N GLY A 86 18.01 10.23 4.02
CA GLY A 86 18.64 9.50 2.92
C GLY A 86 17.75 9.20 1.72
N GLY A 87 16.50 9.69 1.74
CA GLY A 87 15.53 9.49 0.67
C GLY A 87 14.96 8.07 0.59
N PHE A 88 14.38 7.73 -0.54
CA PHE A 88 13.89 6.37 -0.78
C PHE A 88 15.03 5.37 -0.83
N VAL A 89 14.77 4.17 -0.33
CA VAL A 89 15.71 3.05 -0.46
C VAL A 89 16.05 2.80 -1.93
N LYS A 90 17.33 2.56 -2.22
CA LYS A 90 17.81 2.39 -3.60
C LYS A 90 17.39 1.04 -4.20
N LYS A 91 17.14 0.03 -3.36
CA LYS A 91 16.88 -1.33 -3.81
C LYS A 91 15.70 -1.92 -3.04
N THR A 92 14.53 -1.83 -3.61
CA THR A 92 13.34 -2.57 -3.18
C THR A 92 12.47 -2.87 -4.39
N ILE A 93 11.77 -4.00 -4.37
CA ILE A 93 10.83 -4.35 -5.44
C ILE A 93 9.46 -3.70 -5.22
N PHE A 94 9.15 -3.33 -3.97
CA PHE A 94 7.88 -2.76 -3.55
C PHE A 94 8.04 -1.96 -2.24
N ASN A 95 7.03 -1.15 -1.86
CA ASN A 95 6.91 -0.47 -0.55
C ASN A 95 7.99 0.59 -0.23
N GLU A 96 8.64 1.20 -1.21
CA GLU A 96 9.59 2.29 -0.97
C GLU A 96 8.96 3.43 -0.15
N ASP A 97 7.67 3.68 -0.37
CA ASP A 97 6.88 4.68 0.35
C ASP A 97 6.66 4.32 1.83
N MET A 98 6.30 3.07 2.11
CA MET A 98 6.11 2.60 3.49
C MET A 98 7.44 2.53 4.25
N ILE A 99 8.54 2.14 3.60
CA ILE A 99 9.88 2.10 4.20
C ILE A 99 10.31 3.52 4.57
N MET A 100 10.11 4.48 3.65
CA MET A 100 10.41 5.89 3.92
C MET A 100 9.55 6.46 5.04
N ALA A 101 8.25 6.18 5.01
CA ALA A 101 7.32 6.60 6.05
C ALA A 101 7.64 5.99 7.43
N ALA A 102 8.10 4.72 7.47
CA ALA A 102 8.59 4.11 8.70
C ALA A 102 9.81 4.88 9.26
N GLY A 103 10.79 5.19 8.41
CA GLY A 103 11.94 6.01 8.81
C GLY A 103 11.54 7.37 9.36
N MET A 104 10.56 8.04 8.75
CA MET A 104 10.02 9.32 9.22
C MET A 104 9.35 9.18 10.59
N ILE A 105 8.49 8.18 10.78
CA ILE A 105 7.78 7.93 12.06
C ILE A 105 8.77 7.57 13.17
N GLU A 106 9.75 6.72 12.89
CA GLU A 106 10.78 6.34 13.87
C GLU A 106 11.69 7.52 14.25
N ALA A 107 11.94 8.44 13.32
CA ALA A 107 12.66 9.70 13.58
C ALA A 107 11.81 10.77 14.32
N GLY A 108 10.56 10.45 14.71
CA GLY A 108 9.69 11.33 15.49
C GLY A 108 8.82 12.29 14.66
N TYR A 109 8.85 12.18 13.33
CA TYR A 109 7.97 12.93 12.45
C TYR A 109 6.57 12.32 12.34
N ARG A 110 5.69 12.99 11.60
CA ARG A 110 4.30 12.61 11.41
C ARG A 110 3.97 12.43 9.93
N ILE A 111 3.03 11.52 9.65
CA ILE A 111 2.48 11.28 8.32
C ILE A 111 1.00 11.67 8.32
N ALA A 112 0.60 12.55 7.41
CA ALA A 112 -0.78 13.01 7.29
C ALA A 112 -1.52 12.28 6.16
N TYR A 113 -2.79 11.97 6.38
CA TYR A 113 -3.74 11.55 5.37
C TYR A 113 -4.71 12.69 5.08
N SER A 114 -4.76 13.13 3.82
CA SER A 114 -5.57 14.24 3.32
C SER A 114 -6.71 13.72 2.45
N PRO A 115 -7.92 13.46 3.00
CA PRO A 115 -9.03 12.89 2.23
C PRO A 115 -9.63 13.87 1.22
N GLU A 116 -9.41 15.17 1.39
CA GLU A 116 -9.85 16.19 0.44
C GLU A 116 -8.92 16.31 -0.78
N ALA A 117 -7.67 15.88 -0.67
CA ALA A 117 -6.77 15.65 -1.80
C ALA A 117 -7.14 14.32 -2.45
N LYS A 118 -7.75 14.34 -3.64
CA LYS A 118 -8.32 13.14 -4.27
C LYS A 118 -7.65 12.84 -5.60
N VAL A 119 -7.36 11.56 -5.84
CA VAL A 119 -6.92 11.04 -7.13
C VAL A 119 -7.78 9.84 -7.53
N ILE A 120 -8.13 9.77 -8.81
CA ILE A 120 -8.78 8.61 -9.40
C ILE A 120 -7.66 7.62 -9.75
N HIS A 121 -7.74 6.41 -9.17
CA HIS A 121 -6.74 5.38 -9.40
C HIS A 121 -7.40 4.00 -9.24
N SER A 122 -7.47 3.26 -10.33
CA SER A 122 -8.10 1.94 -10.39
C SER A 122 -7.28 0.98 -11.21
N HIS A 123 -7.24 -0.27 -10.79
CA HIS A 123 -6.60 -1.35 -11.51
C HIS A 123 -7.47 -2.61 -11.49
N ARG A 124 -7.74 -3.14 -12.66
CA ARG A 124 -8.29 -4.49 -12.80
C ARG A 124 -7.15 -5.47 -12.98
N TYR A 125 -6.86 -6.24 -11.94
CA TYR A 125 -5.88 -7.32 -11.98
C TYR A 125 -6.57 -8.67 -12.13
N SER A 126 -6.09 -9.50 -13.07
CA SER A 126 -6.45 -10.91 -13.12
C SER A 126 -5.93 -11.65 -11.85
N TYR A 127 -6.44 -12.84 -11.57
CA TYR A 127 -5.98 -13.63 -10.42
C TYR A 127 -4.46 -13.85 -10.43
N LEU A 128 -3.88 -14.13 -11.61
CA LEU A 128 -2.43 -14.31 -11.76
C LEU A 128 -1.67 -13.01 -11.48
N GLN A 129 -2.17 -11.86 -11.95
CA GLN A 129 -1.57 -10.57 -11.63
C GLN A 129 -1.69 -10.23 -10.14
N GLN A 130 -2.80 -10.60 -9.48
CA GLN A 130 -2.92 -10.49 -8.03
C GLN A 130 -1.88 -11.35 -7.31
N PHE A 131 -1.65 -12.56 -7.77
CA PHE A 131 -0.63 -13.45 -7.25
C PHE A 131 0.77 -12.84 -7.41
N THR A 132 1.18 -12.48 -8.63
CA THR A 132 2.53 -11.98 -8.93
C THR A 132 2.81 -10.66 -8.21
N ARG A 133 1.83 -9.76 -8.13
CA ARG A 133 1.95 -8.50 -7.38
C ARG A 133 2.13 -8.74 -5.87
N ASN A 134 1.37 -9.68 -5.30
CA ASN A 134 1.50 -10.00 -3.88
C ASN A 134 2.74 -10.83 -3.58
N PHE A 135 3.27 -11.58 -4.56
CA PHE A 135 4.59 -12.18 -4.46
C PHE A 135 5.67 -11.11 -4.27
N ASP A 136 5.69 -10.07 -5.11
CA ASP A 136 6.63 -8.96 -4.99
C ASP A 136 6.46 -8.20 -3.65
N LEU A 137 5.23 -8.07 -3.16
CA LEU A 137 4.94 -7.51 -1.83
C LEU A 137 5.58 -8.37 -0.72
N GLY A 138 5.44 -9.70 -0.78
CA GLY A 138 6.06 -10.63 0.15
C GLY A 138 7.59 -10.55 0.13
N VAL A 139 8.19 -10.48 -1.07
CA VAL A 139 9.63 -10.26 -1.24
C VAL A 139 10.09 -9.00 -0.52
N SER A 140 9.42 -7.88 -0.73
CA SER A 140 9.74 -6.62 -0.05
C SER A 140 9.65 -6.74 1.47
N HIS A 141 8.64 -7.44 2.00
CA HIS A 141 8.49 -7.66 3.43
C HIS A 141 9.59 -8.57 4.01
N ASN A 142 10.07 -9.55 3.25
CA ASN A 142 11.21 -10.37 3.67
C ASN A 142 12.51 -9.54 3.69
N GLN A 143 12.73 -8.68 2.69
CA GLN A 143 13.93 -7.85 2.56
C GLN A 143 14.04 -6.75 3.63
N TYR A 144 12.90 -6.28 4.17
CA TYR A 144 12.86 -5.22 5.18
C TYR A 144 12.15 -5.69 6.47
N PRO A 145 12.70 -6.72 7.16
CA PRO A 145 12.06 -7.31 8.32
C PRO A 145 11.91 -6.33 9.50
N ASP A 146 12.79 -5.36 9.62
CA ASP A 146 12.72 -4.34 10.67
C ASP A 146 11.50 -3.44 10.56
N VAL A 147 10.98 -3.25 9.36
CA VAL A 147 9.75 -2.48 9.11
C VAL A 147 8.52 -3.37 9.20
N PHE A 148 8.55 -4.58 8.59
CA PHE A 148 7.35 -5.36 8.33
C PHE A 148 7.12 -6.53 9.29
N ARG A 149 8.17 -7.11 9.91
CA ARG A 149 8.00 -8.25 10.84
C ARG A 149 7.69 -7.83 12.27
N LYS A 150 8.13 -6.64 12.69
CA LYS A 150 7.88 -6.14 14.05
C LYS A 150 6.40 -5.87 14.32
N ILE A 151 5.60 -5.70 13.28
CA ILE A 151 4.19 -5.30 13.36
C ILE A 151 3.36 -6.27 12.52
N LYS A 152 2.42 -6.98 13.16
CA LYS A 152 1.55 -7.96 12.47
C LYS A 152 0.72 -7.28 11.38
N SER A 153 1.08 -7.52 10.10
CA SER A 153 0.39 -6.98 8.93
C SER A 153 -0.73 -7.89 8.41
N GLU A 154 -0.64 -9.22 8.62
CA GLU A 154 -1.59 -10.21 8.10
C GLU A 154 -3.03 -9.99 8.59
N SER A 155 -3.20 -9.46 9.80
CA SER A 155 -4.52 -9.16 10.37
C SER A 155 -5.33 -8.15 9.53
N GLU A 156 -4.68 -7.23 8.82
CA GLU A 156 -5.38 -6.20 8.02
C GLU A 156 -5.95 -6.76 6.72
N GLY A 157 -5.25 -7.69 6.06
CA GLY A 157 -5.77 -8.41 4.89
C GLY A 157 -7.00 -9.25 5.24
N ILE A 158 -6.93 -10.05 6.31
CA ILE A 158 -8.05 -10.86 6.80
C ILE A 158 -9.24 -9.98 7.18
N LYS A 159 -8.99 -8.85 7.83
CA LYS A 159 -10.02 -7.90 8.24
C LYS A 159 -10.73 -7.30 7.01
N LEU A 160 -9.98 -6.93 5.97
CA LEU A 160 -10.56 -6.44 4.72
C LEU A 160 -11.45 -7.51 4.08
N VAL A 161 -10.98 -8.76 3.94
CA VAL A 161 -11.77 -9.86 3.34
C VAL A 161 -13.07 -10.08 4.12
N LYS A 162 -13.00 -10.16 5.46
CA LYS A 162 -14.22 -10.30 6.30
C LYS A 162 -15.20 -9.15 6.11
N ARG A 163 -14.71 -7.91 6.05
CA ARG A 163 -15.56 -6.72 5.84
C ARG A 163 -16.16 -6.68 4.45
N THR A 164 -15.40 -7.06 3.42
CA THR A 164 -15.91 -7.16 2.04
C THR A 164 -17.00 -8.24 1.95
N LEU A 165 -16.77 -9.42 2.56
CA LEU A 165 -17.79 -10.48 2.61
C LEU A 165 -19.09 -10.01 3.28
N GLN A 166 -18.99 -9.38 4.45
CA GLN A 166 -20.15 -8.82 5.16
C GLN A 166 -20.90 -7.78 4.31
N PHE A 167 -20.14 -6.95 3.58
CA PHE A 167 -20.70 -5.95 2.68
C PHE A 167 -21.46 -6.60 1.52
N LEU A 168 -20.90 -7.61 0.85
CA LEU A 168 -21.53 -8.34 -0.25
C LEU A 168 -22.83 -9.04 0.20
N ILE A 169 -22.79 -9.69 1.37
CA ILE A 169 -23.98 -10.33 1.95
C ILE A 169 -25.08 -9.28 2.21
N LYS A 170 -24.74 -8.15 2.81
CA LYS A 170 -25.67 -7.05 3.09
C LYS A 170 -26.28 -6.47 1.81
N LYS A 171 -25.50 -6.41 0.73
CA LYS A 171 -25.94 -5.93 -0.59
C LYS A 171 -26.65 -7.00 -1.43
N LYS A 172 -26.70 -8.25 -0.95
CA LYS A 172 -27.24 -9.43 -1.66
C LYS A 172 -26.47 -9.78 -2.94
N GLU A 173 -25.20 -9.38 -3.02
CA GLU A 173 -24.29 -9.63 -4.14
C GLU A 173 -23.58 -10.99 -4.01
N TYR A 174 -24.35 -12.05 -3.85
CA TYR A 174 -23.81 -13.40 -3.55
C TYR A 174 -22.93 -13.97 -4.68
N LEU A 175 -23.21 -13.60 -5.93
CA LEU A 175 -22.46 -14.07 -7.11
C LEU A 175 -21.01 -13.58 -7.12
N LEU A 176 -20.68 -12.51 -6.39
CA LEU A 176 -19.33 -11.98 -6.27
C LEU A 176 -18.51 -12.64 -5.15
N ILE A 177 -19.12 -13.46 -4.29
CA ILE A 177 -18.43 -14.13 -3.19
C ILE A 177 -17.35 -15.12 -3.68
N PRO A 178 -17.61 -15.97 -4.70
CA PRO A 178 -16.57 -16.83 -5.26
C PRO A 178 -15.36 -16.05 -5.78
N ASP A 179 -15.58 -14.93 -6.47
CA ASP A 179 -14.51 -14.06 -6.97
C ASP A 179 -13.68 -13.46 -5.83
N LEU A 180 -14.33 -12.97 -4.78
CA LEU A 180 -13.65 -12.48 -3.56
C LEU A 180 -12.75 -13.57 -2.94
N ILE A 181 -13.24 -14.81 -2.85
CA ILE A 181 -12.51 -15.93 -2.27
C ILE A 181 -11.29 -16.26 -3.15
N LEU A 182 -11.48 -16.41 -4.46
CA LEU A 182 -10.41 -16.73 -5.41
C LEU A 182 -9.35 -15.63 -5.40
N THR A 183 -9.76 -14.37 -5.57
CA THR A 183 -8.85 -13.21 -5.53
C THR A 183 -8.04 -13.18 -4.23
N SER A 184 -8.70 -13.39 -3.08
CA SER A 184 -8.02 -13.39 -1.78
C SER A 184 -7.06 -14.57 -1.63
N GLY A 185 -7.42 -15.75 -2.15
CA GLY A 185 -6.57 -16.94 -2.18
C GLY A 185 -5.30 -16.71 -3.01
N PHE A 186 -5.41 -16.17 -4.22
CA PHE A 186 -4.26 -15.85 -5.07
C PHE A 186 -3.35 -14.79 -4.44
N LYS A 187 -3.91 -13.74 -3.81
CA LYS A 187 -3.14 -12.75 -3.04
C LYS A 187 -2.38 -13.40 -1.90
N TYR A 188 -3.03 -14.24 -1.11
CA TYR A 188 -2.42 -14.90 0.04
C TYR A 188 -1.29 -15.84 -0.39
N LEU A 189 -1.54 -16.70 -1.39
CA LEU A 189 -0.52 -17.63 -1.91
C LEU A 189 0.69 -16.87 -2.46
N GLY A 190 0.47 -15.83 -3.28
CA GLY A 190 1.55 -14.98 -3.79
C GLY A 190 2.37 -14.38 -2.66
N TYR A 191 1.71 -13.78 -1.67
CA TYR A 191 2.36 -13.16 -0.52
C TYR A 191 3.20 -14.16 0.29
N GLN A 192 2.64 -15.33 0.64
CA GLN A 192 3.36 -16.35 1.39
C GLN A 192 4.59 -16.87 0.63
N MET A 193 4.45 -17.10 -0.67
CA MET A 193 5.59 -17.52 -1.49
C MET A 193 6.65 -16.42 -1.59
N GLY A 194 6.23 -15.15 -1.70
CA GLY A 194 7.14 -14.01 -1.70
C GLY A 194 7.88 -13.83 -0.38
N LEU A 195 7.25 -14.11 0.76
CA LEU A 195 7.91 -14.10 2.08
C LEU A 195 9.04 -15.13 2.20
N HIS A 196 9.02 -16.20 1.37
CA HIS A 196 10.00 -17.28 1.39
C HIS A 196 10.75 -17.37 0.06
N TYR A 197 10.88 -16.27 -0.67
CA TYR A 197 11.50 -16.25 -2.00
C TYR A 197 12.96 -16.71 -1.99
N ASP A 198 13.65 -16.51 -0.89
CA ASP A 198 15.07 -16.83 -0.66
C ASP A 198 15.37 -18.35 -0.68
N ILE A 199 14.38 -19.19 -0.42
CA ILE A 199 14.50 -20.66 -0.53
C ILE A 199 14.00 -21.22 -1.86
N LEU A 200 13.46 -20.36 -2.75
CA LEU A 200 12.91 -20.79 -4.04
C LEU A 200 13.98 -20.73 -5.15
N PRO A 201 13.93 -21.64 -6.14
CA PRO A 201 14.80 -21.57 -7.30
C PRO A 201 14.62 -20.23 -8.05
N GLU A 202 15.73 -19.65 -8.52
CA GLU A 202 15.73 -18.37 -9.23
C GLU A 202 14.75 -18.32 -10.42
N SER A 203 14.74 -19.37 -11.23
CA SER A 203 13.82 -19.47 -12.38
C SER A 203 12.35 -19.42 -11.98
N PHE A 204 12.04 -19.91 -10.78
CA PHE A 204 10.70 -19.88 -10.21
C PHE A 204 10.34 -18.49 -9.67
N VAL A 205 11.27 -17.82 -8.95
CA VAL A 205 11.12 -16.45 -8.50
C VAL A 205 10.82 -15.51 -9.68
N LEU A 206 11.56 -15.63 -10.78
CA LEU A 206 11.33 -14.85 -12.00
C LEU A 206 9.96 -15.07 -12.62
N ARG A 207 9.40 -16.26 -12.52
CA ARG A 207 8.04 -16.56 -13.02
C ARG A 207 6.95 -16.00 -12.10
N CYS A 208 7.20 -15.98 -10.80
CA CYS A 208 6.26 -15.50 -9.79
C CYS A 208 6.24 -13.98 -9.63
N SER A 209 7.31 -13.28 -10.03
CA SER A 209 7.41 -11.83 -9.90
C SER A 209 6.68 -11.11 -11.03
N MET A 210 5.99 -10.01 -10.69
CA MET A 210 5.43 -9.06 -11.65
C MET A 210 6.54 -8.16 -12.22
N ASN A 211 7.51 -7.77 -11.41
CA ASN A 211 8.61 -6.89 -11.80
C ASN A 211 9.88 -7.68 -12.12
N LYS A 212 9.92 -8.28 -13.29
CA LYS A 212 11.05 -9.12 -13.74
C LYS A 212 12.37 -8.35 -13.87
N SER A 213 12.31 -7.05 -14.19
CA SER A 213 13.51 -6.19 -14.33
C SER A 213 14.25 -6.00 -13.02
N TYR A 214 13.56 -6.07 -11.88
CA TYR A 214 14.18 -6.01 -10.56
C TYR A 214 15.24 -7.12 -10.35
N TRP A 215 15.03 -8.28 -10.96
CA TRP A 215 15.88 -9.47 -10.83
C TRP A 215 17.00 -9.53 -11.86
N SER A 216 17.17 -8.52 -12.72
CA SER A 216 18.27 -8.48 -13.67
C SER A 216 19.64 -8.48 -12.96
N LYS A 217 20.69 -9.00 -13.64
CA LYS A 217 22.05 -9.09 -13.07
C LYS A 217 22.64 -7.72 -12.66
N GLU A 218 22.22 -6.65 -13.33
CA GLU A 218 22.65 -5.27 -13.02
C GLU A 218 22.12 -4.78 -11.67
N ASN A 219 20.96 -5.26 -11.24
CA ASN A 219 20.35 -4.90 -9.95
C ASN A 219 20.78 -5.80 -8.79
N ARG A 220 21.68 -6.79 -9.03
CA ARG A 220 22.17 -7.71 -7.99
C ARG A 220 23.48 -7.26 -7.33
N LYS A 221 24.09 -6.21 -7.85
CA LYS A 221 25.25 -5.55 -7.25
C LYS A 221 24.79 -4.36 -6.41
#